data_66acf3b881e86149907ea8886b42d98c
#
_entry.id   66acf3b881e86149907ea8886b42d98c
#
_cell.length_a   1.000
_cell.length_b   1.000
_cell.length_c   1.000
_cell.angle_alpha   90.00
_cell.angle_beta   90.00
_cell.angle_gamma   90.00
#
_symmetry.space_group_name_H-M   'P 1'
#
loop_
_entity.id
_entity.type
_entity.pdbx_description
1 polymer ?
#
loop_
_entity_poly.entity_id
_entity_poly.type
_entity_poly.pdbx_seq_one_letter_code
_entity_poly.pdbx_strand_id
1 'polypeptide(L)'
;MKRFASHSEEDVIAKKQNLVPVNTVKANKGAANLLRSYLREKNMDTNFESFEIHRLAETLSHFYMDARTKEGEMYKSTTLINTRHALNRYLKSPPFLKKFDLIKNTEFTDANECFKTAKAEIKSVGKGDIVHYPEIESEDLTKLYNSIYLDPSTPFGLANRVQMNIRLYFCRRANENMESMTKETFVVKTYANTGRKYILKKVDEMTKNQRESDHEKVSGHMPEDPEMPEYCPVKNFETYLSKLHPDSDRLWQYPKESFNSSDECWFTKRPIGKDTLSSFLSTLSNKVGLSTTYTNHSIRATGATILGRNCSMAQIMSVTGHKSASSVAVYQRVSNREKQVMGEIITNSVRGQQPSSLSVMPATNTAALMPVSTTSNELVSTSTTFPIIQDKKVSTSMTCSVNITHLLQSATLDLFYKLQ
;
A
#
# COMPACT_ATOMS: atom_id res chain seq x y z
N MET A 1 45.43 -1.38 -5.64
CA MET A 1 44.04 -1.84 -5.79
C MET A 1 43.66 -1.87 -7.27
N LYS A 2 43.05 -2.97 -7.77
CA LYS A 2 42.56 -3.02 -9.15
C LYS A 2 41.29 -2.15 -9.24
N ARG A 3 41.27 -1.19 -10.17
CA ARG A 3 40.14 -0.27 -10.41
C ARG A 3 38.88 -1.00 -10.92
N PHE A 4 39.06 -2.11 -11.62
CA PHE A 4 37.96 -2.88 -12.22
C PHE A 4 37.97 -4.30 -11.65
N ALA A 5 36.74 -4.76 -11.26
CA ALA A 5 36.54 -6.14 -10.87
C ALA A 5 36.28 -7.00 -12.13
N SER A 6 36.80 -8.23 -12.12
CA SER A 6 36.49 -9.21 -13.18
C SER A 6 35.39 -10.13 -12.68
N HIS A 7 34.31 -10.25 -13.46
CA HIS A 7 33.24 -11.21 -13.23
C HIS A 7 33.16 -12.18 -14.41
N SER A 8 32.97 -13.45 -14.13
CA SER A 8 32.65 -14.44 -15.16
C SER A 8 31.21 -14.21 -15.68
N GLU A 9 30.86 -14.77 -16.83
CA GLU A 9 29.46 -14.75 -17.31
C GLU A 9 28.50 -15.39 -16.31
N GLU A 10 28.93 -16.46 -15.64
CA GLU A 10 28.18 -17.14 -14.57
C GLU A 10 27.94 -16.22 -13.38
N ASP A 11 28.97 -15.45 -12.95
CA ASP A 11 28.81 -14.45 -11.88
C ASP A 11 27.81 -13.36 -12.27
N VAL A 12 27.84 -12.91 -13.52
CA VAL A 12 26.89 -11.89 -14.02
C VAL A 12 25.46 -12.45 -14.06
N ILE A 13 25.28 -13.69 -14.50
CA ILE A 13 24.00 -14.37 -14.51
C ILE A 13 23.48 -14.57 -13.08
N ALA A 14 24.32 -15.06 -12.18
CA ALA A 14 23.97 -15.25 -10.77
C ALA A 14 23.57 -13.93 -10.10
N LYS A 15 24.30 -12.85 -10.34
CA LYS A 15 23.96 -11.51 -9.84
C LYS A 15 22.63 -11.00 -10.38
N LYS A 16 22.35 -11.18 -11.69
CA LYS A 16 21.06 -10.84 -12.29
C LYS A 16 19.91 -11.65 -11.69
N GLN A 17 20.12 -12.94 -11.42
CA GLN A 17 19.10 -13.81 -10.78
C GLN A 17 18.83 -13.40 -9.35
N ASN A 18 19.85 -13.00 -8.57
CA ASN A 18 19.72 -12.54 -7.20
C ASN A 18 18.93 -11.21 -7.08
N LEU A 19 18.82 -10.43 -8.17
CA LEU A 19 17.97 -9.24 -8.21
C LEU A 19 16.47 -9.58 -8.31
N VAL A 20 16.11 -10.81 -8.68
CA VAL A 20 14.71 -11.22 -8.76
C VAL A 20 14.19 -11.58 -7.35
N PRO A 21 13.15 -10.90 -6.85
CA PRO A 21 12.63 -11.19 -5.52
C PRO A 21 12.22 -12.66 -5.36
N VAL A 22 12.55 -13.28 -4.24
CA VAL A 22 12.26 -14.69 -3.92
C VAL A 22 10.79 -15.04 -4.14
N ASN A 23 9.86 -14.15 -3.78
CA ASN A 23 8.43 -14.35 -4.00
C ASN A 23 8.05 -14.39 -5.50
N THR A 24 8.77 -13.64 -6.35
CA THR A 24 8.58 -13.70 -7.80
C THR A 24 9.04 -15.05 -8.35
N VAL A 25 10.18 -15.55 -7.88
CA VAL A 25 10.67 -16.89 -8.26
C VAL A 25 9.68 -17.98 -7.84
N LYS A 26 9.16 -17.90 -6.60
CA LYS A 26 8.12 -18.83 -6.10
C LYS A 26 6.86 -18.78 -6.96
N ALA A 27 6.38 -17.58 -7.30
CA ALA A 27 5.21 -17.39 -8.14
C ALA A 27 5.42 -17.97 -9.55
N ASN A 28 6.60 -17.75 -10.14
CA ASN A 28 6.94 -18.30 -11.46
C ASN A 28 6.94 -19.85 -11.45
N LYS A 29 7.58 -20.47 -10.45
CA LYS A 29 7.57 -21.93 -10.26
C LYS A 29 6.16 -22.45 -9.97
N GLY A 30 5.36 -21.74 -9.18
CA GLY A 30 3.96 -22.11 -8.90
C GLY A 30 3.10 -22.13 -10.16
N ALA A 31 3.23 -21.13 -11.02
CA ALA A 31 2.52 -21.09 -12.30
C ALA A 31 2.95 -22.20 -13.26
N ALA A 32 4.25 -22.49 -13.34
CA ALA A 32 4.76 -23.61 -14.13
C ALA A 32 4.22 -24.96 -13.61
N ASN A 33 4.19 -25.15 -12.30
CA ASN A 33 3.64 -26.37 -11.69
C ASN A 33 2.13 -26.51 -11.94
N LEU A 34 1.39 -25.40 -11.94
CA LEU A 34 -0.04 -25.40 -12.28
C LEU A 34 -0.26 -25.85 -13.74
N LEU A 35 0.50 -25.33 -14.69
CA LEU A 35 0.43 -25.76 -16.07
C LEU A 35 0.83 -27.24 -16.24
N ARG A 36 1.87 -27.71 -15.54
CA ARG A 36 2.23 -29.13 -15.54
C ARG A 36 1.13 -30.02 -14.95
N SER A 37 0.43 -29.56 -13.93
CA SER A 37 -0.70 -30.31 -13.36
C SER A 37 -1.83 -30.45 -14.36
N TYR A 38 -2.15 -29.36 -15.08
CA TYR A 38 -3.11 -29.37 -16.18
C TYR A 38 -2.71 -30.36 -17.30
N LEU A 39 -1.48 -30.28 -17.78
CA LEU A 39 -0.97 -31.17 -18.83
C LEU A 39 -1.03 -32.64 -18.40
N ARG A 40 -0.70 -32.93 -17.15
CA ARG A 40 -0.78 -34.30 -16.61
C ARG A 40 -2.21 -34.81 -16.57
N GLU A 41 -3.16 -33.98 -16.17
CA GLU A 41 -4.59 -34.31 -16.14
C GLU A 41 -5.15 -34.56 -17.56
N LYS A 42 -4.64 -33.85 -18.56
CA LYS A 42 -4.98 -34.05 -19.99
C LYS A 42 -4.16 -35.16 -20.66
N ASN A 43 -3.33 -35.93 -19.95
CA ASN A 43 -2.43 -36.95 -20.47
C ASN A 43 -1.48 -36.43 -21.53
N MET A 44 -1.03 -35.16 -21.40
CA MET A 44 -0.08 -34.52 -22.32
C MET A 44 1.33 -34.53 -21.73
N ASP A 45 2.33 -34.34 -22.58
CA ASP A 45 3.71 -34.14 -22.14
C ASP A 45 3.81 -32.92 -21.24
N THR A 46 4.41 -33.09 -20.04
CA THR A 46 4.55 -32.04 -19.02
C THR A 46 5.74 -31.13 -19.24
N ASN A 47 6.64 -31.45 -20.20
CA ASN A 47 7.83 -30.67 -20.53
C ASN A 47 7.48 -29.54 -21.52
N PHE A 48 6.55 -28.66 -21.14
CA PHE A 48 6.06 -27.58 -21.99
C PHE A 48 7.15 -26.58 -22.41
N GLU A 49 8.26 -26.57 -21.72
CA GLU A 49 9.43 -25.74 -22.04
C GLU A 49 10.07 -26.12 -23.37
N SER A 50 9.91 -27.37 -23.77
CA SER A 50 10.40 -27.89 -25.08
C SER A 50 9.38 -27.74 -26.20
N PHE A 51 8.15 -27.32 -25.92
CA PHE A 51 7.11 -27.22 -26.94
C PHE A 51 7.47 -26.18 -28.01
N GLU A 52 7.16 -26.50 -29.25
CA GLU A 52 7.12 -25.55 -30.34
C GLU A 52 6.11 -24.44 -30.05
N ILE A 53 6.34 -23.23 -30.57
CA ILE A 53 5.54 -22.04 -30.24
C ILE A 53 4.05 -22.27 -30.50
N HIS A 54 3.68 -22.87 -31.64
CA HIS A 54 2.28 -23.13 -31.98
C HIS A 54 1.61 -24.11 -31.00
N ARG A 55 2.29 -25.20 -30.66
CA ARG A 55 1.82 -26.17 -29.68
C ARG A 55 1.65 -25.54 -28.29
N LEU A 56 2.58 -24.67 -27.91
CA LEU A 56 2.48 -23.95 -26.63
C LEU A 56 1.30 -22.98 -26.64
N ALA A 57 1.07 -22.26 -27.74
CA ALA A 57 -0.04 -21.32 -27.89
C ALA A 57 -1.38 -22.06 -27.81
N GLU A 58 -1.56 -23.15 -28.49
CA GLU A 58 -2.76 -24.00 -28.44
C GLU A 58 -2.98 -24.55 -27.02
N THR A 59 -1.94 -25.08 -26.41
CA THR A 59 -1.99 -25.56 -25.00
C THR A 59 -2.46 -24.46 -24.06
N LEU A 60 -1.95 -23.24 -24.18
CA LEU A 60 -2.31 -22.11 -23.33
C LEU A 60 -3.75 -21.63 -23.60
N SER A 61 -4.24 -21.71 -24.86
CA SER A 61 -5.64 -21.40 -25.17
C SER A 61 -6.61 -22.26 -24.36
N HIS A 62 -6.41 -23.56 -24.38
CA HIS A 62 -7.20 -24.51 -23.61
C HIS A 62 -6.98 -24.34 -22.09
N PHE A 63 -5.73 -24.20 -21.67
CA PHE A 63 -5.40 -24.02 -20.25
C PHE A 63 -6.12 -22.81 -19.63
N TYR A 64 -6.18 -21.67 -20.31
CA TYR A 64 -6.85 -20.48 -19.78
C TYR A 64 -8.36 -20.65 -19.63
N MET A 65 -9.00 -21.43 -20.50
CA MET A 65 -10.42 -21.72 -20.42
C MET A 65 -10.74 -22.83 -19.40
N ASP A 66 -9.88 -23.84 -19.28
CA ASP A 66 -10.11 -25.02 -18.47
C ASP A 66 -9.66 -24.89 -17.01
N ALA A 67 -8.74 -23.96 -16.70
CA ALA A 67 -8.11 -23.87 -15.38
C ALA A 67 -9.13 -23.68 -14.25
N ARG A 68 -9.11 -24.59 -13.28
CA ARG A 68 -9.95 -24.56 -12.06
C ARG A 68 -9.10 -24.75 -10.82
N THR A 69 -9.63 -24.38 -9.66
CA THR A 69 -9.05 -24.69 -8.35
C THR A 69 -9.17 -26.19 -8.08
N LYS A 70 -8.55 -26.66 -7.00
CA LYS A 70 -8.68 -28.07 -6.58
C LYS A 70 -10.11 -28.49 -6.23
N GLU A 71 -10.92 -27.51 -5.87
CA GLU A 71 -12.35 -27.64 -5.56
C GLU A 71 -13.24 -27.56 -6.81
N GLY A 72 -12.66 -27.46 -8.02
CA GLY A 72 -13.40 -27.36 -9.29
C GLY A 72 -13.91 -25.96 -9.62
N GLU A 73 -13.60 -24.96 -8.77
CA GLU A 73 -14.08 -23.59 -8.91
C GLU A 73 -13.21 -22.77 -9.89
N MET A 74 -13.83 -21.77 -10.52
CA MET A 74 -13.07 -20.80 -11.33
C MET A 74 -12.10 -20.01 -10.46
N TYR A 75 -10.87 -19.82 -10.97
CA TYR A 75 -9.92 -18.91 -10.34
C TYR A 75 -10.44 -17.46 -10.34
N LYS A 76 -10.01 -16.67 -9.35
CA LYS A 76 -10.20 -15.21 -9.42
C LYS A 76 -9.45 -14.64 -10.63
N SER A 77 -10.01 -13.61 -11.27
CA SER A 77 -9.41 -12.94 -12.43
C SER A 77 -7.95 -12.52 -12.18
N THR A 78 -7.66 -12.00 -10.99
CA THR A 78 -6.29 -11.61 -10.58
C THR A 78 -5.33 -12.79 -10.52
N THR A 79 -5.78 -13.97 -10.11
CA THR A 79 -4.96 -15.19 -10.07
C THR A 79 -4.59 -15.62 -11.48
N LEU A 80 -5.55 -15.65 -12.40
CA LEU A 80 -5.31 -16.03 -13.79
C LEU A 80 -4.34 -15.06 -14.49
N ILE A 81 -4.52 -13.74 -14.26
CA ILE A 81 -3.60 -12.69 -14.74
C ILE A 81 -2.18 -12.93 -14.22
N ASN A 82 -2.04 -13.16 -12.92
CA ASN A 82 -0.74 -13.39 -12.29
C ASN A 82 -0.08 -14.67 -12.81
N THR A 83 -0.85 -15.73 -13.04
CA THR A 83 -0.37 -17.00 -13.61
C THR A 83 0.19 -16.78 -15.02
N ARG A 84 -0.52 -16.08 -15.92
CA ARG A 84 -0.03 -15.76 -17.27
C ARG A 84 1.29 -14.98 -17.24
N HIS A 85 1.37 -13.93 -16.42
CA HIS A 85 2.59 -13.15 -16.28
C HIS A 85 3.74 -13.95 -15.64
N ALA A 86 3.43 -14.84 -14.72
CA ALA A 86 4.42 -15.70 -14.08
C ALA A 86 4.97 -16.74 -15.03
N LEU A 87 4.13 -17.37 -15.86
CA LEU A 87 4.57 -18.28 -16.94
C LEU A 87 5.48 -17.58 -17.94
N ASN A 88 5.10 -16.35 -18.36
CA ASN A 88 5.94 -15.57 -19.28
C ASN A 88 7.32 -15.29 -18.70
N ARG A 89 7.40 -14.87 -17.42
CA ARG A 89 8.68 -14.68 -16.74
C ARG A 89 9.46 -15.97 -16.55
N TYR A 90 8.77 -17.07 -16.22
CA TYR A 90 9.37 -18.39 -16.05
C TYR A 90 10.10 -18.83 -17.31
N LEU A 91 9.43 -18.80 -18.47
CA LEU A 91 10.02 -19.19 -19.76
C LEU A 91 11.16 -18.28 -20.21
N LYS A 92 11.11 -16.99 -19.86
CA LYS A 92 12.18 -16.02 -20.16
C LYS A 92 13.38 -16.08 -19.21
N SER A 93 13.23 -16.77 -18.08
CA SER A 93 14.29 -16.91 -17.09
C SER A 93 15.20 -18.11 -17.40
N PRO A 94 16.46 -18.11 -16.91
CA PRO A 94 17.29 -19.31 -16.98
C PRO A 94 16.60 -20.51 -16.30
N PRO A 95 16.79 -21.74 -16.81
CA PRO A 95 17.68 -22.12 -17.92
C PRO A 95 17.07 -21.97 -19.32
N PHE A 96 15.77 -21.62 -19.43
CA PHE A 96 15.02 -21.70 -20.71
C PHE A 96 15.30 -20.55 -21.66
N LEU A 97 15.42 -19.31 -21.16
CA LEU A 97 15.79 -18.09 -21.88
C LEU A 97 15.02 -17.88 -23.20
N LYS A 98 13.73 -18.27 -23.22
CA LYS A 98 12.90 -18.14 -24.42
C LYS A 98 12.80 -16.67 -24.84
N LYS A 99 12.95 -16.42 -26.16
CA LYS A 99 12.94 -15.04 -26.70
C LYS A 99 11.53 -14.51 -26.98
N PHE A 100 10.52 -15.37 -27.06
CA PHE A 100 9.12 -14.96 -27.28
C PHE A 100 8.47 -14.43 -26.01
N ASP A 101 7.37 -13.71 -26.19
CA ASP A 101 6.54 -13.15 -25.13
C ASP A 101 5.10 -13.66 -25.26
N LEU A 102 4.62 -14.41 -24.26
CA LEU A 102 3.28 -14.99 -24.24
C LEU A 102 2.15 -13.95 -24.36
N ILE A 103 2.46 -12.68 -24.13
CA ILE A 103 1.46 -11.60 -24.07
C ILE A 103 1.48 -10.78 -25.35
N LYS A 104 2.67 -10.58 -25.95
CA LYS A 104 2.89 -9.60 -27.01
C LYS A 104 3.06 -10.22 -28.39
N ASN A 105 3.59 -11.42 -28.45
CA ASN A 105 3.86 -12.08 -29.75
C ASN A 105 2.57 -12.51 -30.42
N THR A 106 2.54 -12.39 -31.73
CA THR A 106 1.36 -12.71 -32.58
C THR A 106 0.98 -14.18 -32.56
N GLU A 107 1.93 -15.07 -32.37
CA GLU A 107 1.72 -16.52 -32.29
C GLU A 107 0.82 -16.92 -31.10
N PHE A 108 0.69 -16.03 -30.09
CA PHE A 108 -0.18 -16.24 -28.93
C PHE A 108 -1.48 -15.44 -29.00
N THR A 109 -1.87 -14.91 -30.15
CA THR A 109 -3.09 -14.08 -30.30
C THR A 109 -4.32 -14.86 -29.83
N ASP A 110 -4.55 -16.08 -30.31
CA ASP A 110 -5.68 -16.91 -29.95
C ASP A 110 -5.68 -17.27 -28.46
N ALA A 111 -4.50 -17.61 -27.90
CA ALA A 111 -4.36 -17.87 -26.49
C ALA A 111 -4.72 -16.62 -25.63
N ASN A 112 -4.36 -15.43 -26.10
CA ASN A 112 -4.70 -14.18 -25.44
C ASN A 112 -6.18 -13.83 -25.59
N GLU A 113 -6.86 -14.24 -26.64
CA GLU A 113 -8.31 -14.10 -26.80
C GLU A 113 -9.07 -15.07 -25.90
N CYS A 114 -8.67 -16.35 -25.84
CA CYS A 114 -9.18 -17.31 -24.86
C CYS A 114 -9.01 -16.81 -23.42
N PHE A 115 -7.84 -16.21 -23.12
CA PHE A 115 -7.62 -15.59 -21.82
C PHE A 115 -8.57 -14.42 -21.52
N LYS A 116 -8.89 -13.57 -22.50
CA LYS A 116 -9.87 -12.49 -22.36
C LYS A 116 -11.28 -13.04 -22.11
N THR A 117 -11.66 -14.08 -22.86
CA THR A 117 -12.95 -14.78 -22.70
C THR A 117 -13.08 -15.37 -21.32
N ALA A 118 -12.09 -16.14 -20.86
CA ALA A 118 -12.08 -16.70 -19.49
C ALA A 118 -12.22 -15.62 -18.42
N LYS A 119 -11.56 -14.46 -18.59
CA LYS A 119 -11.73 -13.32 -17.68
C LYS A 119 -13.14 -12.73 -17.72
N ALA A 120 -13.77 -12.65 -18.86
CA ALA A 120 -15.15 -12.18 -19.00
C ALA A 120 -16.14 -13.12 -18.29
N GLU A 121 -15.96 -14.43 -18.46
CA GLU A 121 -16.74 -15.44 -17.72
C GLU A 121 -16.54 -15.35 -16.21
N ILE A 122 -15.29 -15.22 -15.74
CA ILE A 122 -14.99 -15.04 -14.32
C ILE A 122 -15.70 -13.78 -13.77
N LYS A 123 -15.76 -12.72 -14.57
CA LYS A 123 -16.44 -11.48 -14.19
C LYS A 123 -17.96 -11.65 -14.14
N SER A 124 -18.55 -12.37 -15.10
CA SER A 124 -20.00 -12.60 -15.14
C SER A 124 -20.54 -13.37 -13.93
N VAL A 125 -19.71 -14.27 -13.35
CA VAL A 125 -20.04 -15.01 -12.12
C VAL A 125 -19.62 -14.29 -10.83
N GLY A 126 -19.31 -12.98 -10.89
CA GLY A 126 -18.96 -12.16 -9.72
C GLY A 126 -17.57 -12.41 -9.10
N LYS A 127 -16.71 -13.23 -9.73
CA LYS A 127 -15.34 -13.53 -9.28
C LYS A 127 -14.28 -12.59 -9.89
N GLY A 128 -14.73 -11.60 -10.68
CA GLY A 128 -13.86 -10.64 -11.38
C GLY A 128 -13.44 -9.43 -10.55
N ASP A 129 -14.11 -9.17 -9.44
CA ASP A 129 -13.92 -7.95 -8.67
C ASP A 129 -12.63 -7.96 -7.88
N ILE A 130 -11.93 -6.83 -7.91
CA ILE A 130 -10.78 -6.58 -7.04
C ILE A 130 -11.32 -6.15 -5.69
N VAL A 131 -11.26 -7.05 -4.71
CA VAL A 131 -11.56 -6.71 -3.32
C VAL A 131 -10.39 -5.89 -2.78
N HIS A 132 -10.64 -4.62 -2.50
CA HIS A 132 -9.67 -3.75 -1.86
C HIS A 132 -9.77 -3.89 -0.34
N TYR A 133 -8.66 -3.70 0.34
CA TYR A 133 -8.64 -3.66 1.79
C TYR A 133 -9.47 -2.46 2.27
N PRO A 134 -10.42 -2.66 3.21
CA PRO A 134 -11.20 -1.56 3.77
C PRO A 134 -10.33 -0.64 4.62
N GLU A 135 -10.70 0.62 4.72
CA GLU A 135 -10.22 1.48 5.81
C GLU A 135 -10.77 0.97 7.14
N ILE A 136 -10.10 1.31 8.24
CA ILE A 136 -10.62 1.07 9.58
C ILE A 136 -11.67 2.14 9.84
N GLU A 137 -12.90 1.73 10.14
CA GLU A 137 -13.99 2.65 10.45
C GLU A 137 -13.65 3.50 11.69
N SER A 138 -14.20 4.72 11.77
CA SER A 138 -13.84 5.69 12.80
C SER A 138 -14.10 5.17 14.22
N GLU A 139 -15.21 4.47 14.43
CA GLU A 139 -15.59 3.85 15.70
C GLU A 139 -14.59 2.77 16.09
N ASP A 140 -14.21 1.91 15.15
CA ASP A 140 -13.22 0.85 15.38
C ASP A 140 -11.82 1.43 15.64
N LEU A 141 -11.44 2.50 14.93
CA LEU A 141 -10.17 3.18 15.14
C LEU A 141 -10.12 3.78 16.56
N THR A 142 -11.18 4.44 16.99
CA THR A 142 -11.33 5.00 18.34
C THR A 142 -11.27 3.89 19.39
N LYS A 143 -12.03 2.81 19.19
CA LYS A 143 -12.04 1.64 20.07
C LYS A 143 -10.66 1.00 20.21
N LEU A 144 -9.93 0.89 19.08
CA LEU A 144 -8.58 0.34 19.04
C LEU A 144 -7.60 1.20 19.84
N TYR A 145 -7.58 2.53 19.60
CA TYR A 145 -6.67 3.45 20.27
C TYR A 145 -6.93 3.60 21.77
N ASN A 146 -8.18 3.41 22.22
CA ASN A 146 -8.56 3.45 23.64
C ASN A 146 -8.50 2.07 24.32
N SER A 147 -8.10 1.03 23.61
CA SER A 147 -8.00 -0.31 24.17
C SER A 147 -6.76 -0.49 25.05
N ILE A 148 -6.85 -1.39 26.03
CA ILE A 148 -5.72 -1.80 26.88
C ILE A 148 -4.54 -2.37 26.04
N TYR A 149 -4.81 -2.83 24.82
CA TYR A 149 -3.80 -3.38 23.93
C TYR A 149 -2.92 -2.31 23.27
N LEU A 150 -3.32 -1.04 23.33
CA LEU A 150 -2.54 0.12 22.90
C LEU A 150 -2.21 1.08 24.05
N ASP A 151 -2.38 0.66 25.30
CA ASP A 151 -2.04 1.45 26.49
C ASP A 151 -0.51 1.64 26.60
N PRO A 152 0.01 2.87 26.47
CA PRO A 152 1.44 3.11 26.49
C PRO A 152 2.10 2.92 27.86
N SER A 153 1.32 2.72 28.92
CA SER A 153 1.83 2.44 30.27
C SER A 153 2.40 1.03 30.42
N THR A 154 2.12 0.14 29.46
CA THR A 154 2.58 -1.25 29.48
C THR A 154 3.54 -1.53 28.31
N PRO A 155 4.52 -2.44 28.47
CA PRO A 155 5.44 -2.81 27.37
C PRO A 155 4.73 -3.26 26.12
N PHE A 156 3.70 -4.09 26.28
CA PHE A 156 2.92 -4.63 25.18
C PHE A 156 2.10 -3.54 24.48
N GLY A 157 1.39 -2.72 25.22
CA GLY A 157 0.57 -1.64 24.68
C GLY A 157 1.42 -0.56 24.02
N LEU A 158 2.56 -0.18 24.63
CA LEU A 158 3.50 0.78 24.07
C LEU A 158 4.08 0.29 22.72
N ALA A 159 4.51 -0.97 22.65
CA ALA A 159 5.01 -1.55 21.40
C ALA A 159 3.93 -1.55 20.30
N ASN A 160 2.70 -1.93 20.64
CA ASN A 160 1.59 -1.94 19.70
C ASN A 160 1.21 -0.52 19.24
N ARG A 161 1.17 0.44 20.15
CA ARG A 161 0.88 1.84 19.82
C ARG A 161 1.91 2.43 18.88
N VAL A 162 3.19 2.24 19.18
CA VAL A 162 4.28 2.70 18.31
C VAL A 162 4.22 2.02 16.95
N GLN A 163 3.96 0.72 16.92
CA GLN A 163 3.81 -0.03 15.65
C GLN A 163 2.61 0.45 14.84
N MET A 164 1.46 0.73 15.49
CA MET A 164 0.28 1.27 14.84
C MET A 164 0.55 2.67 14.28
N ASN A 165 1.15 3.56 15.08
CA ASN A 165 1.48 4.93 14.66
C ASN A 165 2.45 4.94 13.47
N ILE A 166 3.54 4.17 13.51
CA ILE A 166 4.49 4.09 12.38
C ILE A 166 3.78 3.60 11.12
N ARG A 167 2.91 2.58 11.20
CA ARG A 167 2.18 2.08 10.03
C ARG A 167 1.20 3.11 9.47
N LEU A 168 0.53 3.87 10.33
CA LEU A 168 -0.49 4.84 9.95
C LEU A 168 0.15 6.11 9.36
N TYR A 169 1.02 6.80 10.11
CA TYR A 169 1.61 8.08 9.70
C TYR A 169 2.53 7.97 8.48
N PHE A 170 3.24 6.87 8.35
CA PHE A 170 4.10 6.60 7.19
C PHE A 170 3.39 5.79 6.10
N CYS A 171 2.09 5.55 6.22
CA CYS A 171 1.29 4.76 5.28
C CYS A 171 2.01 3.48 4.82
N ARG A 172 2.62 2.73 5.77
CA ARG A 172 3.50 1.59 5.46
C ARG A 172 2.74 0.50 4.70
N ARG A 173 3.39 -0.06 3.68
CA ARG A 173 2.82 -1.16 2.90
C ARG A 173 2.90 -2.46 3.70
N ALA A 174 1.81 -2.83 4.39
CA ALA A 174 1.69 -4.03 5.21
C ALA A 174 2.95 -4.33 6.05
N ASN A 175 3.73 -5.35 5.66
CA ASN A 175 4.95 -5.76 6.36
C ASN A 175 6.25 -5.39 5.62
N GLU A 176 6.15 -4.60 4.55
CA GLU A 176 7.35 -4.23 3.79
C GLU A 176 8.37 -3.57 4.72
N ASN A 177 9.57 -4.17 4.79
CA ASN A 177 10.71 -3.73 5.59
C ASN A 177 10.49 -3.60 7.12
N MET A 178 9.36 -4.07 7.66
CA MET A 178 9.10 -3.97 9.10
C MET A 178 10.10 -4.77 9.93
N GLU A 179 10.40 -5.99 9.50
CA GLU A 179 11.32 -6.89 10.22
C GLU A 179 12.75 -6.34 10.29
N SER A 180 13.20 -5.66 9.24
CA SER A 180 14.57 -5.14 9.14
C SER A 180 14.80 -3.81 9.85
N MET A 181 13.77 -3.17 10.40
CA MET A 181 13.90 -1.89 11.10
C MET A 181 14.83 -1.99 12.30
N THR A 182 15.68 -0.97 12.46
CA THR A 182 16.59 -0.78 13.58
C THR A 182 16.18 0.45 14.41
N LYS A 183 16.77 0.60 15.59
CA LYS A 183 16.61 1.79 16.44
C LYS A 183 16.92 3.09 15.69
N GLU A 184 17.77 3.04 14.65
CA GLU A 184 18.18 4.18 13.85
C GLU A 184 17.32 4.44 12.60
N THR A 185 16.32 3.59 12.32
CA THR A 185 15.46 3.74 11.13
C THR A 185 14.75 5.10 11.10
N PHE A 186 14.40 5.61 12.27
CA PHE A 186 13.71 6.89 12.45
C PHE A 186 14.54 7.85 13.28
N VAL A 187 14.31 9.14 13.11
CA VAL A 187 14.94 10.20 13.88
C VAL A 187 13.93 11.26 14.29
N VAL A 188 14.08 11.77 15.51
CA VAL A 188 13.32 12.90 16.02
C VAL A 188 13.97 14.20 15.54
N LYS A 189 13.18 15.11 14.98
CA LYS A 189 13.58 16.47 14.60
C LYS A 189 12.57 17.48 15.12
N THR A 190 12.90 18.76 14.95
CA THR A 190 12.05 19.89 15.37
C THR A 190 11.71 20.74 14.17
N TYR A 191 10.44 21.12 14.02
CA TYR A 191 10.01 22.07 12.99
C TYR A 191 10.52 23.48 13.35
N ALA A 192 11.22 24.09 12.40
CA ALA A 192 11.81 25.42 12.62
C ALA A 192 10.77 26.52 12.88
N ASN A 193 9.57 26.40 12.34
CA ASN A 193 8.49 27.39 12.44
C ASN A 193 7.66 27.27 13.72
N THR A 194 7.55 26.08 14.32
CA THR A 194 6.67 25.83 15.47
C THR A 194 7.40 25.39 16.73
N GLY A 195 8.67 24.97 16.62
CA GLY A 195 9.42 24.36 17.72
C GLY A 195 8.92 22.95 18.12
N ARG A 196 7.86 22.43 17.50
CA ARG A 196 7.31 21.11 17.79
C ARG A 196 8.19 20.01 17.24
N LYS A 197 8.28 18.92 17.99
CA LYS A 197 9.00 17.72 17.54
C LYS A 197 8.21 16.94 16.47
N TYR A 198 8.92 16.21 15.65
CA TYR A 198 8.35 15.23 14.74
C TYR A 198 9.34 14.12 14.46
N ILE A 199 8.82 12.97 14.06
CA ILE A 199 9.61 11.82 13.66
C ILE A 199 9.58 11.71 12.15
N LEU A 200 10.75 11.47 11.57
CA LEU A 200 10.88 11.16 10.15
C LEU A 200 11.77 9.93 9.95
N LYS A 201 11.66 9.31 8.79
CA LYS A 201 12.51 8.19 8.41
C LYS A 201 13.92 8.70 8.05
N LYS A 202 14.95 8.19 8.74
CA LYS A 202 16.37 8.58 8.55
C LYS A 202 16.99 7.84 7.36
N VAL A 203 16.67 6.55 7.22
CA VAL A 203 17.28 5.65 6.24
C VAL A 203 16.33 5.41 5.08
N ASP A 204 16.81 5.61 3.85
CA ASP A 204 16.04 5.23 2.67
C ASP A 204 16.03 3.71 2.54
N GLU A 205 14.83 3.16 2.48
CA GLU A 205 14.61 1.73 2.33
C GLU A 205 14.22 1.42 0.89
N MET A 206 14.83 0.39 0.32
CA MET A 206 14.37 -0.14 -0.97
C MET A 206 12.95 -0.69 -0.82
N THR A 207 12.01 -0.08 -1.50
CA THR A 207 10.63 -0.54 -1.54
C THR A 207 10.36 -1.30 -2.84
N LYS A 208 9.32 -2.15 -2.84
CA LYS A 208 8.91 -2.94 -4.02
C LYS A 208 8.75 -2.12 -5.31
N ASN A 209 8.40 -0.85 -5.19
CA ASN A 209 8.13 0.03 -6.33
C ASN A 209 9.25 1.05 -6.60
N GLN A 210 10.29 1.07 -5.77
CA GLN A 210 11.41 2.00 -5.95
C GLN A 210 12.32 1.49 -7.07
N ARG A 211 12.59 2.35 -8.04
CA ARG A 211 13.54 2.09 -9.15
C ARG A 211 14.78 2.95 -8.92
N GLU A 212 15.89 2.58 -9.56
CA GLU A 212 17.16 3.32 -9.48
C GLU A 212 17.05 4.80 -9.85
N SER A 213 16.04 5.17 -10.64
CA SER A 213 15.75 6.55 -11.06
C SER A 213 14.94 7.38 -10.07
N ASP A 214 14.52 6.80 -8.94
CA ASP A 214 13.68 7.51 -7.97
C ASP A 214 14.56 8.30 -6.99
N HIS A 215 14.68 9.60 -7.20
CA HIS A 215 15.48 10.50 -6.37
C HIS A 215 14.70 11.17 -5.23
N GLU A 216 13.36 11.05 -5.21
CA GLU A 216 12.53 11.65 -4.18
C GLU A 216 12.40 10.77 -2.94
N LYS A 217 12.69 11.36 -1.79
CA LYS A 217 12.42 10.74 -0.49
C LYS A 217 10.92 10.73 -0.22
N VAL A 218 10.32 9.57 -0.43
CA VAL A 218 8.90 9.37 -0.14
C VAL A 218 8.73 8.96 1.31
N SER A 219 8.25 9.88 2.15
CA SER A 219 8.00 9.59 3.56
C SER A 219 7.04 10.61 4.19
N GLY A 220 6.16 10.14 5.08
CA GLY A 220 5.39 11.00 5.97
C GLY A 220 6.20 11.54 7.14
N HIS A 221 5.58 12.42 7.92
CA HIS A 221 6.04 12.84 9.23
C HIS A 221 5.05 12.36 10.29
N MET A 222 5.55 12.02 11.47
CA MET A 222 4.74 11.71 12.64
C MET A 222 4.94 12.84 13.66
N PRO A 223 4.02 13.84 13.74
CA PRO A 223 4.20 15.04 14.55
C PRO A 223 3.93 14.77 16.03
N GLU A 224 4.48 15.63 16.87
CA GLU A 224 4.13 15.74 18.29
C GLU A 224 2.69 16.22 18.45
N ASP A 225 2.00 15.64 19.43
CA ASP A 225 0.68 16.07 19.89
C ASP A 225 0.79 16.62 21.33
N PRO A 226 0.86 17.95 21.51
CA PRO A 226 0.96 18.56 22.83
C PRO A 226 -0.38 18.58 23.58
N GLU A 227 -1.52 18.45 22.88
CA GLU A 227 -2.84 18.49 23.51
C GLU A 227 -3.17 17.18 24.23
N MET A 228 -2.60 16.06 23.74
CA MET A 228 -2.77 14.74 24.34
C MET A 228 -1.41 14.07 24.64
N PRO A 229 -0.69 14.54 25.66
CA PRO A 229 0.70 14.10 25.94
C PRO A 229 0.86 12.59 26.18
N GLU A 230 -0.14 11.95 26.78
CA GLU A 230 -0.12 10.50 27.05
C GLU A 230 -0.20 9.68 25.75
N TYR A 231 -0.90 10.20 24.76
CA TYR A 231 -1.10 9.56 23.46
C TYR A 231 -0.21 10.14 22.36
N CYS A 232 0.65 11.10 22.70
CA CYS A 232 1.56 11.76 21.77
C CYS A 232 2.45 10.75 21.05
N PRO A 233 2.38 10.68 19.71
CA PRO A 233 3.15 9.69 18.94
C PRO A 233 4.65 9.81 19.14
N VAL A 234 5.16 11.04 19.23
CA VAL A 234 6.60 11.31 19.44
C VAL A 234 7.04 10.86 20.81
N LYS A 235 6.32 11.26 21.87
CA LYS A 235 6.63 10.86 23.24
C LYS A 235 6.60 9.33 23.41
N ASN A 236 5.59 8.68 22.86
CA ASN A 236 5.48 7.22 22.92
C ASN A 236 6.64 6.54 22.18
N PHE A 237 7.08 7.09 21.06
CA PHE A 237 8.23 6.58 20.33
C PHE A 237 9.54 6.79 21.10
N GLU A 238 9.77 7.98 21.68
CA GLU A 238 10.96 8.27 22.51
C GLU A 238 11.00 7.34 23.73
N THR A 239 9.84 7.17 24.42
CA THR A 239 9.72 6.22 25.53
C THR A 239 10.00 4.79 25.09
N TYR A 240 9.44 4.36 23.96
CA TYR A 240 9.68 3.03 23.41
C TYR A 240 11.17 2.79 23.18
N LEU A 241 11.86 3.73 22.51
CA LEU A 241 13.29 3.60 22.24
C LEU A 241 14.11 3.53 23.53
N SER A 242 13.78 4.34 24.55
CA SER A 242 14.50 4.34 25.83
C SER A 242 14.34 3.04 26.63
N LYS A 243 13.24 2.30 26.41
CA LYS A 243 12.93 1.04 27.10
C LYS A 243 13.38 -0.22 26.34
N LEU A 244 13.91 -0.08 25.12
CA LEU A 244 14.42 -1.21 24.33
C LEU A 244 15.67 -1.82 24.95
N HIS A 245 15.85 -3.14 24.76
CA HIS A 245 17.06 -3.84 25.20
C HIS A 245 18.30 -3.25 24.53
N PRO A 246 19.35 -2.86 25.30
CA PRO A 246 20.51 -2.19 24.76
C PRO A 246 21.30 -3.02 23.74
N ASP A 247 21.45 -4.32 23.99
CA ASP A 247 22.22 -5.25 23.14
C ASP A 247 21.52 -5.71 21.86
N SER A 248 20.40 -5.13 21.50
CA SER A 248 19.71 -5.44 20.25
C SER A 248 19.48 -4.17 19.44
N ASP A 249 19.94 -4.16 18.19
CA ASP A 249 19.73 -3.04 17.27
C ASP A 249 18.32 -3.04 16.66
N ARG A 250 17.58 -4.14 16.80
CA ARG A 250 16.24 -4.29 16.21
C ARG A 250 15.25 -3.35 16.87
N LEU A 251 14.44 -2.67 16.05
CA LEU A 251 13.39 -1.80 16.56
C LEU A 251 12.27 -2.61 17.23
N TRP A 252 11.87 -3.73 16.63
CA TRP A 252 10.78 -4.56 17.14
C TRP A 252 11.32 -5.68 18.01
N GLN A 253 11.11 -5.56 19.33
CA GLN A 253 11.55 -6.51 20.35
C GLN A 253 10.35 -7.05 21.11
N TYR A 254 10.44 -8.29 21.60
CA TYR A 254 9.38 -8.87 22.43
C TYR A 254 9.28 -8.15 23.77
N PRO A 255 8.07 -7.70 24.19
CA PRO A 255 7.86 -7.16 25.50
C PRO A 255 8.09 -8.21 26.59
N LYS A 256 8.59 -7.80 27.75
CA LYS A 256 8.67 -8.64 28.95
C LYS A 256 7.27 -8.89 29.50
N GLU A 257 6.99 -10.09 29.97
CA GLU A 257 5.71 -10.45 30.59
C GLU A 257 5.58 -9.85 31.97
N SER A 258 6.67 -9.84 32.75
CA SER A 258 6.77 -9.16 34.03
C SER A 258 7.69 -7.94 33.91
N PHE A 259 7.20 -6.78 34.35
CA PHE A 259 7.94 -5.52 34.33
C PHE A 259 7.49 -4.62 35.47
N ASN A 260 8.32 -3.66 35.82
CA ASN A 260 7.97 -2.53 36.63
C ASN A 260 8.08 -1.24 35.79
N SER A 261 7.22 -0.27 36.01
CA SER A 261 7.26 1.02 35.30
C SER A 261 8.60 1.76 35.46
N SER A 262 9.29 1.55 36.60
CA SER A 262 10.61 2.07 36.88
C SER A 262 11.76 1.32 36.18
N ASP A 263 11.51 0.14 35.60
CA ASP A 263 12.55 -0.62 34.92
C ASP A 263 13.16 0.18 33.76
N GLU A 264 14.48 0.14 33.64
CA GLU A 264 15.19 0.77 32.51
C GLU A 264 14.86 0.09 31.18
N CYS A 265 14.62 -1.23 31.22
CA CYS A 265 14.39 -2.04 30.03
C CYS A 265 13.10 -2.86 30.16
N TRP A 266 12.15 -2.60 29.26
CA TRP A 266 10.85 -3.29 29.19
C TRP A 266 10.78 -4.41 28.16
N PHE A 267 11.79 -4.53 27.32
CA PHE A 267 11.82 -5.45 26.19
C PHE A 267 12.96 -6.46 26.34
N THR A 268 12.79 -7.61 25.69
CA THR A 268 13.80 -8.65 25.62
C THR A 268 14.76 -8.42 24.44
N LYS A 269 15.94 -9.02 24.46
CA LYS A 269 16.88 -8.98 23.33
C LYS A 269 16.32 -9.64 22.06
N ARG A 270 15.29 -10.49 22.19
CA ARG A 270 14.69 -11.26 21.10
C ARG A 270 13.87 -10.36 20.19
N PRO A 271 14.15 -10.32 18.86
CA PRO A 271 13.35 -9.57 17.91
C PRO A 271 12.00 -10.21 17.64
N ILE A 272 10.98 -9.41 17.35
CA ILE A 272 9.68 -9.90 16.88
C ILE A 272 9.85 -10.42 15.45
N GLY A 273 9.38 -11.67 15.22
CA GLY A 273 9.48 -12.31 13.93
C GLY A 273 8.46 -11.78 12.90
N LYS A 274 8.74 -12.11 11.64
CA LYS A 274 7.96 -11.67 10.48
C LYS A 274 6.47 -12.04 10.57
N ASP A 275 6.14 -13.23 11.05
CA ASP A 275 4.76 -13.72 11.10
C ASP A 275 3.94 -12.95 12.14
N THR A 276 4.53 -12.65 13.31
CA THR A 276 3.91 -11.81 14.34
C THR A 276 3.67 -10.38 13.83
N LEU A 277 4.68 -9.80 13.16
CA LEU A 277 4.52 -8.48 12.52
C LEU A 277 3.44 -8.53 11.41
N SER A 278 3.29 -9.67 10.74
CA SER A 278 2.32 -9.88 9.65
C SER A 278 0.89 -9.93 10.13
N SER A 279 0.66 -10.59 11.25
CA SER A 279 -0.67 -10.76 11.85
C SER A 279 -1.05 -9.64 12.83
N PHE A 280 -0.27 -8.57 12.90
CA PHE A 280 -0.40 -7.50 13.90
C PHE A 280 -1.84 -6.98 14.03
N LEU A 281 -2.40 -6.39 12.97
CA LEU A 281 -3.73 -5.79 13.06
C LEU A 281 -4.84 -6.84 13.13
N SER A 282 -4.71 -7.97 12.45
CA SER A 282 -5.74 -9.03 12.53
C SER A 282 -5.81 -9.62 13.94
N THR A 283 -4.69 -9.76 14.61
CA THR A 283 -4.65 -10.19 16.02
C THR A 283 -5.29 -9.15 16.94
N LEU A 284 -4.98 -7.86 16.76
CA LEU A 284 -5.58 -6.77 17.53
C LEU A 284 -7.08 -6.65 17.27
N SER A 285 -7.52 -6.74 16.00
CA SER A 285 -8.95 -6.70 15.64
C SER A 285 -9.77 -7.72 16.43
N ASN A 286 -9.25 -8.94 16.51
CA ASN A 286 -9.93 -10.02 17.25
C ASN A 286 -9.89 -9.79 18.76
N LYS A 287 -8.73 -9.36 19.32
CA LYS A 287 -8.57 -9.11 20.76
C LYS A 287 -9.43 -7.94 21.25
N VAL A 288 -9.53 -6.88 20.48
CA VAL A 288 -10.35 -5.69 20.81
C VAL A 288 -11.83 -5.91 20.48
N GLY A 289 -12.15 -6.89 19.65
CA GLY A 289 -13.51 -7.15 19.19
C GLY A 289 -14.01 -6.04 18.26
N LEU A 290 -13.21 -5.68 17.25
CA LEU A 290 -13.60 -4.71 16.23
C LEU A 290 -14.73 -5.28 15.35
N SER A 291 -15.46 -4.42 14.64
CA SER A 291 -16.60 -4.80 13.78
C SER A 291 -16.23 -5.81 12.69
N THR A 292 -14.96 -5.78 12.26
CA THR A 292 -14.40 -6.76 11.31
C THR A 292 -12.94 -7.04 11.61
N THR A 293 -12.42 -8.16 11.10
CA THR A 293 -10.99 -8.47 11.21
C THR A 293 -10.22 -7.71 10.14
N TYR A 294 -9.61 -6.59 10.52
CA TYR A 294 -8.75 -5.81 9.64
C TYR A 294 -7.36 -6.45 9.49
N THR A 295 -6.66 -6.05 8.44
CA THR A 295 -5.27 -6.46 8.20
C THR A 295 -4.33 -5.26 8.18
N ASN A 296 -3.02 -5.49 8.20
CA ASN A 296 -2.04 -4.40 8.11
C ASN A 296 -2.19 -3.53 6.85
N HIS A 297 -2.80 -4.05 5.78
CA HIS A 297 -3.14 -3.28 4.59
C HIS A 297 -4.25 -2.26 4.86
N SER A 298 -5.15 -2.56 5.79
CA SER A 298 -6.22 -1.64 6.20
C SER A 298 -5.65 -0.39 6.90
N ILE A 299 -4.55 -0.51 7.68
CA ILE A 299 -3.89 0.67 8.27
C ILE A 299 -3.42 1.63 7.16
N ARG A 300 -2.79 1.09 6.11
CA ARG A 300 -2.38 1.91 4.96
C ARG A 300 -3.57 2.51 4.22
N ALA A 301 -4.65 1.74 4.05
CA ALA A 301 -5.89 2.23 3.45
C ALA A 301 -6.47 3.38 4.27
N THR A 302 -6.54 3.24 5.59
CA THR A 302 -6.99 4.30 6.53
C THR A 302 -6.15 5.56 6.40
N GLY A 303 -4.82 5.46 6.51
CA GLY A 303 -3.93 6.63 6.37
C GLY A 303 -4.07 7.31 5.01
N ALA A 304 -4.12 6.55 3.92
CA ALA A 304 -4.29 7.09 2.58
C ALA A 304 -5.67 7.73 2.37
N THR A 305 -6.74 7.19 2.96
CA THR A 305 -8.10 7.76 2.90
C THR A 305 -8.20 9.05 3.72
N ILE A 306 -7.63 9.09 4.92
CA ILE A 306 -7.57 10.31 5.75
C ILE A 306 -6.86 11.43 4.98
N LEU A 307 -5.70 11.14 4.39
CA LEU A 307 -4.98 12.09 3.54
C LEU A 307 -5.80 12.47 2.30
N GLY A 308 -6.51 11.49 1.70
CA GLY A 308 -7.33 11.68 0.51
C GLY A 308 -8.46 12.68 0.66
N ARG A 309 -8.97 12.85 1.88
CA ARG A 309 -10.01 13.82 2.20
C ARG A 309 -9.49 15.26 2.32
N ASN A 310 -8.20 15.45 2.61
CA ASN A 310 -7.64 16.73 3.00
C ASN A 310 -6.42 17.20 2.18
N CYS A 311 -5.87 16.36 1.33
CA CYS A 311 -4.63 16.61 0.62
C CYS A 311 -4.76 16.39 -0.88
N SER A 312 -3.93 17.06 -1.67
CA SER A 312 -3.84 16.85 -3.10
C SER A 312 -3.26 15.47 -3.43
N MET A 313 -3.54 14.97 -4.63
CA MET A 313 -3.01 13.68 -5.11
C MET A 313 -1.48 13.59 -5.01
N ALA A 314 -0.76 14.67 -5.35
CA ALA A 314 0.70 14.73 -5.27
C ALA A 314 1.19 14.59 -3.82
N GLN A 315 0.53 15.26 -2.86
CA GLN A 315 0.85 15.15 -1.43
C GLN A 315 0.60 13.73 -0.90
N ILE A 316 -0.50 13.08 -1.30
CA ILE A 316 -0.78 11.70 -0.92
C ILE A 316 0.31 10.76 -1.48
N MET A 317 0.69 10.95 -2.75
CA MET A 317 1.74 10.14 -3.38
C MET A 317 3.09 10.31 -2.72
N SER A 318 3.44 11.52 -2.26
CA SER A 318 4.71 11.78 -1.56
C SER A 318 4.82 11.07 -0.21
N VAL A 319 3.70 10.80 0.47
CA VAL A 319 3.68 10.04 1.73
C VAL A 319 3.57 8.54 1.49
N THR A 320 2.66 8.15 0.59
CA THR A 320 2.30 6.74 0.40
C THR A 320 3.23 5.98 -0.55
N GLY A 321 3.99 6.68 -1.41
CA GLY A 321 4.86 6.09 -2.41
C GLY A 321 4.11 5.41 -3.57
N HIS A 322 2.88 5.81 -3.87
CA HIS A 322 2.19 5.38 -5.07
C HIS A 322 2.80 6.05 -6.32
N LYS A 323 2.98 5.28 -7.39
CA LYS A 323 3.60 5.74 -8.64
C LYS A 323 2.58 6.19 -9.68
N SER A 324 1.28 5.97 -9.46
CA SER A 324 0.21 6.41 -10.35
C SER A 324 -0.96 6.98 -9.58
N ALA A 325 -1.58 8.02 -10.13
CA ALA A 325 -2.79 8.62 -9.60
C ALA A 325 -3.95 7.60 -9.52
N SER A 326 -4.07 6.69 -10.48
CA SER A 326 -5.08 5.64 -10.48
C SER A 326 -4.95 4.69 -9.28
N SER A 327 -3.73 4.45 -8.78
CA SER A 327 -3.51 3.65 -7.57
C SER A 327 -3.93 4.38 -6.29
N VAL A 328 -3.94 5.71 -6.29
CA VAL A 328 -4.37 6.55 -5.16
C VAL A 328 -5.87 6.79 -5.20
N ALA A 329 -6.46 6.92 -6.39
CA ALA A 329 -7.90 7.12 -6.57
C ALA A 329 -8.76 6.05 -5.87
N VAL A 330 -8.17 4.86 -5.66
CA VAL A 330 -8.78 3.77 -4.88
C VAL A 330 -9.09 4.20 -3.44
N TYR A 331 -8.34 5.13 -2.86
CA TYR A 331 -8.51 5.61 -1.48
C TYR A 331 -9.35 6.90 -1.38
N GLN A 332 -9.70 7.50 -2.51
CA GLN A 332 -10.64 8.65 -2.58
C GLN A 332 -12.08 8.15 -2.75
N ARG A 333 -12.46 7.13 -1.99
CA ARG A 333 -13.80 6.54 -2.06
C ARG A 333 -14.75 7.27 -1.15
N VAL A 334 -15.98 7.34 -1.61
CA VAL A 334 -17.10 7.77 -0.80
C VAL A 334 -17.35 6.71 0.29
N SER A 335 -17.30 7.11 1.55
CA SER A 335 -17.59 6.25 2.69
C SER A 335 -19.05 5.81 2.71
N ASN A 336 -19.38 4.77 3.46
CA ASN A 336 -20.77 4.34 3.63
C ASN A 336 -21.63 5.44 4.25
N ARG A 337 -21.09 6.24 5.19
CA ARG A 337 -21.78 7.40 5.76
C ARG A 337 -22.06 8.47 4.71
N GLU A 338 -21.10 8.80 3.86
CA GLU A 338 -21.30 9.74 2.75
C GLU A 338 -22.33 9.22 1.74
N LYS A 339 -22.31 7.91 1.42
CA LYS A 339 -23.35 7.28 0.58
C LYS A 339 -24.73 7.36 1.21
N GLN A 340 -24.83 7.16 2.52
CA GLN A 340 -26.08 7.33 3.26
C GLN A 340 -26.59 8.77 3.14
N VAL A 341 -25.74 9.76 3.40
CA VAL A 341 -26.08 11.20 3.24
C VAL A 341 -26.54 11.49 1.81
N MET A 342 -25.84 10.97 0.81
CA MET A 342 -26.22 11.13 -0.60
C MET A 342 -27.60 10.50 -0.87
N GLY A 343 -27.89 9.33 -0.31
CA GLY A 343 -29.19 8.68 -0.38
C GLY A 343 -30.30 9.48 0.29
N GLU A 344 -30.02 10.07 1.46
CA GLU A 344 -30.95 10.95 2.19
C GLU A 344 -31.26 12.22 1.39
N ILE A 345 -30.27 12.82 0.74
CA ILE A 345 -30.48 13.98 -0.15
C ILE A 345 -31.44 13.63 -1.28
N ILE A 346 -31.25 12.48 -1.93
CA ILE A 346 -32.16 12.02 -2.99
C ILE A 346 -33.56 11.79 -2.42
N THR A 347 -33.67 11.12 -1.28
CA THR A 347 -34.93 10.83 -0.61
C THR A 347 -35.72 12.11 -0.25
N ASN A 348 -35.02 13.12 0.30
CA ASN A 348 -35.61 14.40 0.65
C ASN A 348 -36.04 15.17 -0.59
N SER A 349 -35.27 15.14 -1.66
CA SER A 349 -35.65 15.76 -2.94
C SER A 349 -36.91 15.12 -3.54
N VAL A 350 -37.02 13.78 -3.48
CA VAL A 350 -38.22 13.05 -3.94
C VAL A 350 -39.45 13.41 -3.09
N ARG A 351 -39.28 13.71 -1.80
CA ARG A 351 -40.32 14.14 -0.89
C ARG A 351 -40.67 15.63 -1.00
N GLY A 352 -40.02 16.38 -1.89
CA GLY A 352 -40.23 17.83 -2.03
C GLY A 352 -39.69 18.64 -0.83
N GLN A 353 -38.89 18.06 0.02
CA GLN A 353 -38.25 18.75 1.13
C GLN A 353 -36.93 19.35 0.65
N GLN A 354 -36.75 20.67 0.83
CA GLN A 354 -35.43 21.29 0.59
C GLN A 354 -34.42 20.67 1.56
N PRO A 355 -33.18 20.36 1.10
CA PRO A 355 -32.14 19.92 2.01
C PRO A 355 -31.89 21.00 3.04
N SER A 356 -32.17 20.73 4.31
CA SER A 356 -31.69 21.51 5.43
C SER A 356 -30.17 21.66 5.25
N SER A 357 -29.63 22.86 5.42
CA SER A 357 -28.24 23.23 5.22
C SER A 357 -27.28 22.42 6.10
N LEU A 358 -27.15 21.13 5.83
CA LEU A 358 -26.02 20.33 6.26
C LEU A 358 -24.84 20.77 5.38
N SER A 359 -23.83 21.33 6.02
CA SER A 359 -22.63 21.85 5.41
C SER A 359 -22.07 20.86 4.37
N VAL A 360 -22.35 21.13 3.11
CA VAL A 360 -21.71 20.47 1.98
C VAL A 360 -20.24 20.88 2.08
N MET A 361 -19.37 19.98 2.51
CA MET A 361 -17.93 20.17 2.38
C MET A 361 -17.64 20.48 0.90
N PRO A 362 -16.92 21.56 0.59
CA PRO A 362 -16.66 21.92 -0.81
C PRO A 362 -15.93 20.77 -1.50
N ALA A 363 -16.49 20.31 -2.61
CA ALA A 363 -15.83 19.38 -3.50
C ALA A 363 -14.48 19.98 -3.92
N THR A 364 -13.39 19.39 -3.49
CA THR A 364 -12.05 19.75 -3.95
C THR A 364 -12.01 19.59 -5.47
N ASN A 365 -11.67 20.66 -6.16
CA ASN A 365 -11.58 20.82 -7.59
C ASN A 365 -11.11 19.57 -8.33
N THR A 366 -12.04 18.92 -8.99
CA THR A 366 -11.75 18.05 -10.12
C THR A 366 -11.29 18.96 -11.25
N ALA A 367 -10.02 18.87 -11.64
CA ALA A 367 -9.50 19.57 -12.82
C ALA A 367 -10.41 19.24 -14.00
N ALA A 368 -11.08 20.26 -14.51
CA ALA A 368 -11.93 20.18 -15.69
C ALA A 368 -11.09 19.64 -16.86
N LEU A 369 -11.48 18.49 -17.37
CA LEU A 369 -11.11 18.04 -18.70
C LEU A 369 -11.79 18.99 -19.69
N MET A 370 -11.02 19.90 -20.27
CA MET A 370 -11.47 20.70 -21.39
C MET A 370 -11.79 19.78 -22.58
N PRO A 371 -12.91 19.96 -23.28
CA PRO A 371 -13.17 19.24 -24.52
C PRO A 371 -12.24 19.75 -25.61
N VAL A 372 -11.55 18.85 -26.26
CA VAL A 372 -10.81 19.12 -27.49
C VAL A 372 -11.82 19.40 -28.62
N SER A 373 -11.99 20.65 -28.97
CA SER A 373 -12.65 21.05 -30.21
C SER A 373 -11.64 21.06 -31.35
N THR A 374 -11.82 20.11 -32.26
CA THR A 374 -11.21 20.13 -33.59
C THR A 374 -11.77 21.26 -34.40
N THR A 375 -10.91 22.21 -34.79
CA THR A 375 -11.12 23.05 -35.99
C THR A 375 -9.78 23.32 -36.66
N SER A 376 -9.81 23.15 -37.95
CA SER A 376 -8.77 23.18 -38.95
C SER A 376 -8.19 24.58 -39.20
N ASN A 377 -6.89 24.59 -39.47
CA ASN A 377 -6.09 25.45 -40.35
C ASN A 377 -6.46 26.91 -40.56
N GLU A 378 -5.49 27.79 -40.21
CA GLU A 378 -4.92 28.72 -41.20
C GLU A 378 -3.56 29.27 -40.73
N LEU A 379 -2.61 29.31 -41.68
CA LEU A 379 -1.27 29.83 -41.57
C LEU A 379 -1.30 31.38 -41.65
N VAL A 380 -0.72 32.07 -40.66
CA VAL A 380 -0.11 33.40 -40.89
C VAL A 380 1.11 33.56 -39.99
N SER A 381 2.24 33.76 -40.63
CA SER A 381 3.54 34.10 -40.07
C SER A 381 3.59 35.62 -39.74
N THR A 382 3.99 35.96 -38.52
CA THR A 382 4.72 37.24 -38.27
C THR A 382 5.59 37.14 -37.01
N SER A 383 6.83 37.46 -37.21
CA SER A 383 7.90 37.69 -36.24
C SER A 383 7.65 38.89 -35.33
N THR A 384 7.91 38.77 -34.03
CA THR A 384 8.50 39.89 -33.24
C THR A 384 8.99 39.45 -31.84
N THR A 385 10.26 39.66 -31.66
CA THR A 385 11.10 40.07 -30.49
C THR A 385 10.60 39.94 -29.05
N PHE A 386 11.49 39.32 -28.26
CA PHE A 386 11.51 39.23 -26.79
C PHE A 386 11.76 40.57 -26.10
N PRO A 387 11.32 40.75 -24.86
CA PRO A 387 12.27 41.14 -23.83
C PRO A 387 12.26 40.24 -22.59
N ILE A 388 13.46 40.05 -22.07
CA ILE A 388 13.85 39.47 -20.79
C ILE A 388 13.30 40.34 -19.65
N ILE A 389 12.61 39.75 -18.68
CA ILE A 389 12.46 40.35 -17.34
C ILE A 389 12.68 39.28 -16.26
N GLN A 390 13.50 39.69 -15.30
CA GLN A 390 14.10 39.01 -14.18
C GLN A 390 13.11 38.42 -13.15
N ASP A 391 13.65 37.39 -12.48
CA ASP A 391 13.29 36.75 -11.22
C ASP A 391 12.50 37.58 -10.21
N LYS A 392 11.37 37.04 -9.75
CA LYS A 392 10.92 37.16 -8.36
C LYS A 392 10.55 35.80 -7.81
N LYS A 393 11.42 35.29 -6.94
CA LYS A 393 11.12 34.19 -6.03
C LYS A 393 9.95 34.58 -5.13
N VAL A 394 8.84 33.91 -5.24
CA VAL A 394 7.81 33.85 -4.21
C VAL A 394 7.77 32.40 -3.74
N SER A 395 8.43 32.14 -2.62
CA SER A 395 8.30 30.87 -1.90
C SER A 395 7.00 30.90 -1.10
N THR A 396 5.97 30.26 -1.58
CA THR A 396 4.77 29.97 -0.78
C THR A 396 4.86 28.53 -0.31
N SER A 397 5.47 28.33 0.86
CA SER A 397 5.39 27.04 1.58
C SER A 397 4.02 26.95 2.25
N MET A 398 3.06 26.30 1.62
CA MET A 398 1.84 25.87 2.27
C MET A 398 2.16 24.59 3.07
N THR A 399 2.32 24.73 4.37
CA THR A 399 2.33 23.60 5.32
C THR A 399 0.89 23.13 5.51
N CYS A 400 0.58 21.95 5.01
CA CYS A 400 -0.67 21.26 5.32
C CYS A 400 -0.52 20.62 6.71
N SER A 401 -0.97 21.32 7.77
CA SER A 401 -1.09 20.76 9.11
C SER A 401 -2.39 19.96 9.16
N VAL A 402 -2.29 18.65 9.02
CA VAL A 402 -3.43 17.77 9.27
C VAL A 402 -3.65 17.70 10.77
N ASN A 403 -4.67 18.39 11.27
CA ASN A 403 -5.07 18.35 12.66
C ASN A 403 -5.88 17.07 12.91
N ILE A 404 -5.18 15.96 13.16
CA ILE A 404 -5.79 14.66 13.50
C ILE A 404 -6.55 14.75 14.83
N THR A 405 -6.17 15.71 15.68
CA THR A 405 -6.78 16.02 16.97
C THR A 405 -8.27 16.37 16.82
N HIS A 406 -8.66 17.06 15.77
CA HIS A 406 -10.07 17.46 15.56
C HIS A 406 -10.99 16.26 15.25
N LEU A 407 -10.46 15.20 14.62
CA LEU A 407 -11.22 13.98 14.36
C LEU A 407 -11.41 13.12 15.63
N LEU A 408 -10.45 13.16 16.54
CA LEU A 408 -10.56 12.47 17.82
C LEU A 408 -11.41 13.25 18.83
N GLN A 409 -11.36 14.59 18.83
CA GLN A 409 -12.17 15.44 19.71
C GLN A 409 -13.66 15.44 19.37
N SER A 410 -14.04 15.39 18.09
CA SER A 410 -15.47 15.31 17.72
C SER A 410 -16.11 13.99 18.16
N ALA A 411 -15.35 12.90 18.21
CA ALA A 411 -15.85 11.61 18.67
C ALA A 411 -15.96 11.52 20.22
N THR A 412 -15.09 12.22 20.94
CA THR A 412 -15.13 12.23 22.43
C THR A 412 -16.19 13.17 23.01
N LEU A 413 -16.48 14.29 22.35
CA LEU A 413 -17.52 15.22 22.80
C LEU A 413 -18.93 14.64 22.64
N ASP A 414 -19.20 13.87 21.60
CA ASP A 414 -20.50 13.20 21.43
C ASP A 414 -20.76 12.08 22.46
N LEU A 415 -19.73 11.52 23.06
CA LEU A 415 -19.89 10.50 24.12
C LEU A 415 -20.16 11.13 25.50
N PHE A 416 -19.65 12.34 25.77
CA PHE A 416 -19.87 13.00 27.05
C PHE A 416 -21.29 13.57 27.21
N TYR A 417 -21.97 13.91 26.11
CA TYR A 417 -23.35 14.40 26.14
C TYR A 417 -24.45 13.33 26.16
N LYS A 418 -24.07 12.05 26.00
CA LYS A 418 -25.05 10.92 26.05
C LYS A 418 -25.04 10.14 27.37
N LEU A 419 -24.23 10.54 28.36
CA LEU A 419 -24.15 9.91 29.69
C LEU A 419 -24.50 10.85 30.84
N GLN A 420 -25.17 11.97 30.55
CA GLN A 420 -25.96 12.75 31.54
C GLN A 420 -27.47 12.70 31.07
#